data_3de046eb8745c0861446658da1398ed9
#
_entry.id   3de046eb8745c0861446658da1398ed9
#
_cell.length_a   1.000
_cell.length_b   1.000
_cell.length_c   1.000
_cell.angle_alpha   90.00
_cell.angle_beta   90.00
_cell.angle_gamma   90.00
#
_symmetry.space_group_name_H-M   'P 1'
#
loop_
_entity.id
_entity.type
_entity.pdbx_description
1 polymer ?
#
loop_
_entity_poly.entity_id
_entity_poly.type
_entity_poly.pdbx_seq_one_letter_code
_entity_poly.pdbx_strand_id
1 'polypeptide(L)'
;MPEAGPFGWYSDWWNHGAGGPPAWETFHLRELRRLLERDYGAGHRRVVAGLSMGGFGALSYAARNRGMFRAAASYSGVVHPLHDGFPEGIMAGLVEFGEDPLALWGDPVAQRRIWEAHDPYYLVGRLRHTPVFLSVGDGRAGPFDPPGVFDELEAELSLQNHLVAARMERVGVQLTTDFYGPGTHTWPYWERELHRSLPMLLRGLRG
;
A
#
# COMPACT_ATOMS: atom_id res chain seq x y z
N MET A 1 -4.49 -2.03 -7.81
CA MET A 1 -4.99 -3.20 -7.01
C MET A 1 -6.47 -3.38 -7.29
N PRO A 2 -6.99 -4.62 -7.33
CA PRO A 2 -8.42 -4.85 -7.19
C PRO A 2 -8.90 -4.27 -5.86
N GLU A 3 -10.19 -3.98 -5.76
CA GLU A 3 -10.78 -3.45 -4.53
C GLU A 3 -10.73 -4.47 -3.39
N ALA A 4 -10.58 -4.00 -2.16
CA ALA A 4 -10.57 -4.80 -0.94
C ALA A 4 -11.74 -4.42 -0.01
N GLY A 5 -12.88 -4.14 -0.59
CA GLY A 5 -14.01 -3.58 0.15
C GLY A 5 -13.75 -2.15 0.63
N PRO A 6 -14.71 -1.50 1.26
CA PRO A 6 -14.58 -0.10 1.68
C PRO A 6 -13.39 0.13 2.62
N PHE A 7 -13.08 -0.84 3.51
CA PHE A 7 -12.01 -0.70 4.50
C PHE A 7 -11.32 -2.03 4.84
N GLY A 8 -11.12 -2.91 3.84
CA GLY A 8 -10.61 -4.28 4.05
C GLY A 8 -9.09 -4.39 4.19
N TRP A 9 -8.33 -3.30 3.99
CA TRP A 9 -6.88 -3.20 4.18
C TRP A 9 -6.06 -4.30 3.50
N TYR A 10 -6.56 -4.87 2.40
CA TYR A 10 -5.82 -5.89 1.64
C TYR A 10 -5.23 -7.00 2.52
N SER A 11 -5.92 -7.39 3.60
CA SER A 11 -5.43 -8.31 4.62
C SER A 11 -6.40 -9.46 4.85
N ASP A 12 -5.87 -10.59 5.25
CA ASP A 12 -6.66 -11.60 5.92
C ASP A 12 -6.79 -11.15 7.38
N TRP A 13 -8.01 -10.95 7.82
CA TRP A 13 -8.28 -10.37 9.13
C TRP A 13 -7.96 -11.33 10.26
N TRP A 14 -7.42 -10.82 11.33
CA TRP A 14 -7.07 -11.60 12.52
C TRP A 14 -8.29 -12.11 13.29
N ASN A 15 -9.39 -11.35 13.35
CA ASN A 15 -10.67 -11.69 13.98
C ASN A 15 -10.49 -12.29 15.39
N HIS A 16 -9.78 -11.59 16.28
CA HIS A 16 -9.47 -12.03 17.65
C HIS A 16 -8.76 -13.40 17.72
N GLY A 17 -7.98 -13.74 16.70
CA GLY A 17 -7.27 -15.02 16.60
C GLY A 17 -8.05 -16.12 15.90
N ALA A 18 -9.31 -15.91 15.57
CA ALA A 18 -10.12 -16.91 14.86
C ALA A 18 -9.80 -16.96 13.35
N GLY A 19 -9.30 -15.86 12.76
CA GLY A 19 -9.12 -15.73 11.33
C GLY A 19 -10.45 -15.77 10.56
N GLY A 20 -10.41 -16.19 9.29
CA GLY A 20 -11.59 -16.25 8.43
C GLY A 20 -11.86 -14.95 7.70
N PRO A 21 -13.06 -14.80 7.08
CA PRO A 21 -13.43 -13.59 6.37
C PRO A 21 -13.56 -12.37 7.29
N PRO A 22 -13.24 -11.16 6.77
CA PRO A 22 -12.67 -10.88 5.46
C PRO A 22 -11.24 -11.44 5.28
N ALA A 23 -10.95 -12.03 4.10
CA ALA A 23 -9.66 -12.65 3.79
C ALA A 23 -9.13 -12.14 2.44
N TRP A 24 -8.88 -10.83 2.35
CA TRP A 24 -8.58 -10.15 1.08
C TRP A 24 -7.23 -10.54 0.46
N GLU A 25 -6.20 -10.79 1.27
CA GLU A 25 -4.91 -11.27 0.75
C GLU A 25 -5.07 -12.65 0.11
N THR A 26 -5.73 -13.58 0.79
CA THR A 26 -6.04 -14.91 0.26
C THR A 26 -6.91 -14.82 -0.98
N PHE A 27 -7.97 -14.01 -0.97
CA PHE A 27 -8.83 -13.83 -2.14
C PHE A 27 -8.04 -13.35 -3.36
N HIS A 28 -7.27 -12.26 -3.24
CA HIS A 28 -6.53 -11.69 -4.38
C HIS A 28 -5.39 -12.59 -4.86
N LEU A 29 -4.56 -13.09 -3.92
CA LEU A 29 -3.29 -13.73 -4.26
C LEU A 29 -3.42 -15.23 -4.48
N ARG A 30 -4.51 -15.85 -4.07
CA ARG A 30 -4.75 -17.27 -4.28
C ARG A 30 -5.96 -17.53 -5.17
N GLU A 31 -7.13 -17.02 -4.81
CA GLU A 31 -8.39 -17.36 -5.51
C GLU A 31 -8.49 -16.65 -6.85
N LEU A 32 -8.52 -15.32 -6.83
CA LEU A 32 -8.59 -14.50 -8.04
C LEU A 32 -7.41 -14.77 -8.98
N ARG A 33 -6.19 -14.84 -8.44
CA ARG A 33 -5.01 -15.16 -9.23
C ARG A 33 -5.15 -16.48 -9.97
N ARG A 34 -5.56 -17.57 -9.27
CA ARG A 34 -5.73 -18.89 -9.90
C ARG A 34 -6.81 -18.88 -10.97
N LEU A 35 -7.90 -18.15 -10.73
CA LEU A 35 -8.97 -17.97 -11.72
C LEU A 35 -8.44 -17.29 -12.99
N LEU A 36 -7.69 -16.19 -12.83
CA LEU A 36 -7.11 -15.47 -13.96
C LEU A 36 -6.09 -16.31 -14.74
N GLU A 37 -5.25 -17.07 -14.04
CA GLU A 37 -4.28 -17.98 -14.67
C GLU A 37 -4.96 -19.11 -15.43
N ARG A 38 -5.98 -19.74 -14.84
CA ARG A 38 -6.67 -20.89 -15.42
C ARG A 38 -7.61 -20.50 -16.56
N ASP A 39 -8.42 -19.46 -16.37
CA ASP A 39 -9.57 -19.19 -17.24
C ASP A 39 -9.34 -18.00 -18.19
N TYR A 40 -8.37 -17.13 -17.89
CA TYR A 40 -8.10 -15.92 -18.67
C TYR A 40 -6.67 -15.85 -19.22
N GLY A 41 -5.87 -16.91 -19.08
CA GLY A 41 -4.53 -17.00 -19.65
C GLY A 41 -3.51 -16.01 -19.03
N ALA A 42 -3.76 -15.53 -17.80
CA ALA A 42 -2.82 -14.64 -17.14
C ALA A 42 -1.47 -15.33 -16.90
N GLY A 43 -0.38 -14.64 -17.24
CA GLY A 43 0.97 -15.17 -17.08
C GLY A 43 1.48 -15.12 -15.64
N HIS A 44 2.71 -15.64 -15.45
CA HIS A 44 3.36 -15.69 -14.13
C HIS A 44 4.17 -14.44 -13.79
N ARG A 45 4.36 -13.53 -14.74
CA ARG A 45 5.03 -12.25 -14.49
C ARG A 45 4.00 -11.22 -14.05
N ARG A 46 4.17 -10.69 -12.87
CA ARG A 46 3.22 -9.78 -12.24
C ARG A 46 3.93 -8.57 -11.67
N VAL A 47 3.25 -7.45 -11.73
CA VAL A 47 3.59 -6.23 -11.02
C VAL A 47 2.37 -5.79 -10.21
N VAL A 48 2.58 -4.97 -9.21
CA VAL A 48 1.49 -4.48 -8.36
C VAL A 48 1.63 -2.97 -8.18
N ALA A 49 0.50 -2.27 -8.26
CA ALA A 49 0.44 -0.83 -8.02
C ALA A 49 -0.87 -0.48 -7.33
N GLY A 50 -0.84 0.54 -6.51
CA GLY A 50 -2.05 1.01 -5.83
C GLY A 50 -1.86 2.41 -5.26
N LEU A 51 -3.00 3.05 -4.94
CA LEU A 51 -3.05 4.37 -4.33
C LEU A 51 -3.63 4.28 -2.91
N SER A 52 -3.26 5.21 -2.02
CA SER A 52 -3.81 5.29 -0.68
C SER A 52 -3.74 3.94 0.07
N MET A 53 -4.86 3.42 0.58
CA MET A 53 -4.96 2.07 1.14
C MET A 53 -4.47 0.99 0.14
N GLY A 54 -4.71 1.17 -1.18
CA GLY A 54 -4.17 0.28 -2.21
C GLY A 54 -2.66 0.35 -2.37
N GLY A 55 -2.05 1.49 -2.05
CA GLY A 55 -0.60 1.66 -1.98
C GLY A 55 0.02 0.84 -0.85
N PHE A 56 -0.65 0.83 0.32
CA PHE A 56 -0.34 -0.12 1.39
C PHE A 56 -0.42 -1.56 0.88
N GLY A 57 -1.56 -1.95 0.28
CA GLY A 57 -1.77 -3.30 -0.25
C GLY A 57 -0.70 -3.72 -1.24
N ALA A 58 -0.29 -2.83 -2.14
CA ALA A 58 0.74 -3.11 -3.14
C ALA A 58 2.09 -3.45 -2.49
N LEU A 59 2.55 -2.65 -1.53
CA LEU A 59 3.84 -2.88 -0.85
C LEU A 59 3.76 -4.06 0.13
N SER A 60 2.69 -4.17 0.90
CA SER A 60 2.49 -5.29 1.83
C SER A 60 2.46 -6.62 1.08
N TYR A 61 1.69 -6.73 0.00
CA TYR A 61 1.65 -7.94 -0.83
C TYR A 61 3.01 -8.30 -1.42
N ALA A 62 3.72 -7.33 -1.99
CA ALA A 62 5.04 -7.57 -2.57
C ALA A 62 6.05 -8.03 -1.51
N ALA A 63 6.02 -7.45 -0.31
CA ALA A 63 6.92 -7.81 0.78
C ALA A 63 6.57 -9.16 1.42
N ARG A 64 5.29 -9.45 1.60
CA ARG A 64 4.80 -10.68 2.24
C ARG A 64 4.89 -11.89 1.32
N ASN A 65 4.76 -11.69 0.00
CA ASN A 65 4.79 -12.75 -1.02
C ASN A 65 6.01 -12.60 -1.93
N ARG A 66 7.21 -12.79 -1.35
CA ARG A 66 8.50 -12.59 -2.03
C ARG A 66 8.58 -13.35 -3.35
N GLY A 67 8.99 -12.66 -4.41
CA GLY A 67 9.16 -13.22 -5.74
C GLY A 67 7.85 -13.33 -6.56
N MET A 68 6.69 -13.04 -5.97
CA MET A 68 5.42 -13.03 -6.69
C MET A 68 5.32 -11.84 -7.65
N PHE A 69 5.86 -10.69 -7.26
CA PHE A 69 5.81 -9.46 -8.03
C PHE A 69 7.21 -9.03 -8.48
N ARG A 70 7.33 -8.61 -9.73
CA ARG A 70 8.58 -8.15 -10.36
C ARG A 70 8.84 -6.67 -10.16
N ALA A 71 7.83 -5.91 -9.78
CA ALA A 71 7.91 -4.50 -9.38
C ALA A 71 6.67 -4.14 -8.56
N ALA A 72 6.78 -3.11 -7.72
CA ALA A 72 5.69 -2.56 -6.94
C ALA A 72 5.67 -1.04 -7.02
N ALA A 73 4.46 -0.42 -7.03
CA ALA A 73 4.30 1.02 -6.97
C ALA A 73 3.23 1.41 -5.96
N SER A 74 3.49 2.50 -5.23
CA SER A 74 2.58 3.07 -4.25
C SER A 74 2.46 4.57 -4.49
N TYR A 75 1.22 5.04 -4.66
CA TYR A 75 0.90 6.45 -4.90
C TYR A 75 0.13 6.98 -3.69
N SER A 76 0.68 7.96 -2.99
CA SER A 76 0.12 8.48 -1.74
C SER A 76 -0.31 7.35 -0.79
N GLY A 77 0.51 6.31 -0.68
CA GLY A 77 0.15 5.10 0.05
C GLY A 77 0.31 5.25 1.56
N VAL A 78 -0.55 4.55 2.32
CA VAL A 78 -0.37 4.33 3.76
C VAL A 78 0.75 3.30 3.95
N VAL A 79 1.99 3.75 3.96
CA VAL A 79 3.16 2.84 3.93
C VAL A 79 3.76 2.55 5.32
N HIS A 80 3.18 3.16 6.35
CA HIS A 80 3.54 2.93 7.76
C HIS A 80 2.31 3.00 8.68
N PRO A 81 1.42 1.99 8.64
CA PRO A 81 0.19 1.94 9.46
C PRO A 81 0.42 2.04 10.98
N LEU A 82 1.63 1.74 11.47
CA LEU A 82 2.03 1.91 12.88
C LEU A 82 2.64 3.29 13.18
N HIS A 83 2.65 4.22 12.21
CA HIS A 83 3.07 5.60 12.48
C HIS A 83 2.11 6.26 13.48
N ASP A 84 2.64 7.13 14.32
CA ASP A 84 1.90 7.75 15.44
C ASP A 84 0.57 8.36 14.97
N GLY A 85 -0.53 7.99 15.65
CA GLY A 85 -1.90 8.41 15.36
C GLY A 85 -2.62 7.63 14.26
N PHE A 86 -1.89 6.91 13.41
CA PHE A 86 -2.50 6.15 12.30
C PHE A 86 -3.26 4.89 12.75
N PRO A 87 -2.79 4.11 13.74
CA PRO A 87 -3.56 2.98 14.24
C PRO A 87 -4.95 3.37 14.74
N GLU A 88 -5.06 4.49 15.46
CA GLU A 88 -6.34 5.01 15.95
C GLU A 88 -7.25 5.42 14.80
N GLY A 89 -6.72 6.04 13.75
CA GLY A 89 -7.45 6.38 12.53
C GLY A 89 -7.97 5.14 11.80
N ILE A 90 -7.16 4.08 11.71
CA ILE A 90 -7.58 2.81 11.12
C ILE A 90 -8.71 2.17 11.92
N MET A 91 -8.57 2.12 13.25
CA MET A 91 -9.62 1.57 14.12
C MET A 91 -10.91 2.37 14.06
N ALA A 92 -10.82 3.72 14.03
CA ALA A 92 -11.98 4.58 13.87
C ALA A 92 -12.68 4.36 12.53
N GLY A 93 -11.92 4.23 11.44
CA GLY A 93 -12.46 3.90 10.13
C GLY A 93 -13.18 2.55 10.10
N LEU A 94 -12.65 1.51 10.77
CA LEU A 94 -13.36 0.23 10.89
C LEU A 94 -14.72 0.42 11.56
N VAL A 95 -14.80 1.17 12.66
CA VAL A 95 -16.06 1.47 13.34
C VAL A 95 -17.04 2.24 12.44
N GLU A 96 -16.56 3.19 11.64
CA GLU A 96 -17.38 3.95 10.69
C GLU A 96 -18.04 3.03 9.64
N PHE A 97 -17.34 1.98 9.22
CA PHE A 97 -17.89 0.97 8.31
C PHE A 97 -18.64 -0.18 9.01
N GLY A 98 -18.90 -0.06 10.32
CA GLY A 98 -19.67 -1.03 11.10
C GLY A 98 -18.91 -2.27 11.53
N GLU A 99 -17.58 -2.23 11.45
CA GLU A 99 -16.71 -3.35 11.81
C GLU A 99 -16.13 -3.20 13.22
N ASP A 100 -15.72 -4.32 13.81
CA ASP A 100 -15.00 -4.31 15.08
C ASP A 100 -13.59 -3.71 14.88
N PRO A 101 -13.21 -2.65 15.63
CA PRO A 101 -11.94 -1.97 15.48
C PRO A 101 -10.71 -2.88 15.71
N LEU A 102 -10.87 -3.99 16.43
CA LEU A 102 -9.78 -4.93 16.70
C LEU A 102 -9.80 -6.17 15.78
N ALA A 103 -10.80 -6.30 14.91
CA ALA A 103 -10.90 -7.47 14.04
C ALA A 103 -9.79 -7.56 12.99
N LEU A 104 -9.32 -6.41 12.45
CA LEU A 104 -8.33 -6.38 11.38
C LEU A 104 -6.98 -6.96 11.84
N TRP A 105 -6.30 -6.31 12.77
CA TRP A 105 -4.97 -6.72 13.26
C TRP A 105 -4.85 -6.72 14.79
N GLY A 106 -5.96 -6.57 15.53
CA GLY A 106 -5.99 -6.48 16.97
C GLY A 106 -5.56 -5.12 17.52
N ASP A 107 -5.34 -5.04 18.80
CA ASP A 107 -4.82 -3.85 19.49
C ASP A 107 -3.36 -3.58 19.07
N PRO A 108 -3.01 -2.34 18.68
CA PRO A 108 -1.68 -2.02 18.13
C PRO A 108 -0.53 -2.19 19.13
N VAL A 109 -0.82 -2.21 20.42
CA VAL A 109 0.16 -2.48 21.49
C VAL A 109 0.23 -3.97 21.81
N ALA A 110 -0.90 -4.59 22.12
CA ALA A 110 -0.98 -5.99 22.52
C ALA A 110 -0.68 -6.95 21.36
N GLN A 111 -1.16 -6.65 20.15
CA GLN A 111 -0.93 -7.42 18.93
C GLN A 111 0.10 -6.75 18.00
N ARG A 112 1.02 -5.96 18.53
CA ARG A 112 2.02 -5.21 17.75
C ARG A 112 2.71 -6.05 16.67
N ARG A 113 3.03 -7.31 16.93
CA ARG A 113 3.67 -8.20 15.96
C ARG A 113 2.79 -8.49 14.73
N ILE A 114 1.46 -8.47 14.89
CA ILE A 114 0.52 -8.65 13.77
C ILE A 114 0.56 -7.40 12.89
N TRP A 115 0.51 -6.22 13.48
CA TRP A 115 0.67 -4.95 12.80
C TRP A 115 2.00 -4.86 12.03
N GLU A 116 3.11 -5.14 12.69
CA GLU A 116 4.45 -5.14 12.07
C GLU A 116 4.57 -6.14 10.91
N ALA A 117 3.86 -7.28 10.98
CA ALA A 117 3.85 -8.29 9.93
C ALA A 117 3.09 -7.85 8.66
N HIS A 118 2.31 -6.77 8.73
CA HIS A 118 1.59 -6.18 7.60
C HIS A 118 2.19 -4.84 7.16
N ASP A 119 2.88 -4.14 8.05
CA ASP A 119 3.38 -2.78 7.85
C ASP A 119 4.60 -2.74 6.91
N PRO A 120 4.50 -2.09 5.74
CA PRO A 120 5.60 -1.98 4.78
C PRO A 120 6.89 -1.43 5.38
N TYR A 121 6.82 -0.50 6.35
CA TYR A 121 8.00 0.05 7.02
C TYR A 121 8.84 -1.04 7.71
N TYR A 122 8.21 -2.00 8.37
CA TYR A 122 8.91 -3.12 9.00
C TYR A 122 9.36 -4.19 7.99
N LEU A 123 8.69 -4.25 6.85
CA LEU A 123 8.90 -5.26 5.83
C LEU A 123 9.88 -4.85 4.71
N VAL A 124 10.44 -3.62 4.72
CA VAL A 124 11.31 -3.11 3.63
C VAL A 124 12.43 -4.07 3.22
N GLY A 125 13.04 -4.78 4.18
CA GLY A 125 14.10 -5.74 3.88
C GLY A 125 13.68 -6.90 2.98
N ARG A 126 12.39 -7.18 2.89
CA ARG A 126 11.84 -8.21 2.01
C ARG A 126 11.67 -7.74 0.56
N LEU A 127 11.78 -6.43 0.31
CA LEU A 127 11.65 -5.79 -1.00
C LEU A 127 12.98 -5.61 -1.74
N ARG A 128 14.12 -6.07 -1.20
CA ARG A 128 15.46 -5.86 -1.80
C ARG A 128 15.60 -6.29 -3.25
N HIS A 129 14.81 -7.26 -3.69
CA HIS A 129 14.84 -7.79 -5.05
C HIS A 129 13.63 -7.40 -5.89
N THR A 130 12.85 -6.46 -5.41
CA THR A 130 11.64 -5.94 -6.07
C THR A 130 11.84 -4.44 -6.27
N PRO A 131 12.00 -3.93 -7.50
CA PRO A 131 12.00 -2.50 -7.77
C PRO A 131 10.72 -1.86 -7.25
N VAL A 132 10.86 -0.72 -6.55
CA VAL A 132 9.76 -0.01 -5.92
C VAL A 132 9.70 1.42 -6.45
N PHE A 133 8.49 1.90 -6.71
CA PHE A 133 8.19 3.30 -6.98
C PHE A 133 7.29 3.85 -5.86
N LEU A 134 7.68 4.97 -5.27
CA LEU A 134 6.89 5.71 -4.28
C LEU A 134 6.63 7.12 -4.78
N SER A 135 5.39 7.57 -4.69
CA SER A 135 5.06 8.97 -4.94
C SER A 135 4.07 9.52 -3.91
N VAL A 136 4.20 10.79 -3.59
CA VAL A 136 3.34 11.49 -2.63
C VAL A 136 3.48 13.01 -2.80
N GLY A 137 2.39 13.76 -2.57
CA GLY A 137 2.40 15.19 -2.42
C GLY A 137 2.78 15.61 -1.00
N ASP A 138 2.72 16.91 -0.71
CA ASP A 138 2.97 17.45 0.63
C ASP A 138 1.70 18.03 1.29
N GLY A 139 0.54 17.82 0.69
CA GLY A 139 -0.75 18.30 1.16
C GLY A 139 -1.06 19.75 0.80
N ARG A 140 -0.09 20.54 0.33
CA ARG A 140 -0.34 21.90 -0.15
C ARG A 140 -1.01 21.89 -1.52
N ALA A 141 -1.82 22.91 -1.80
CA ALA A 141 -2.43 23.06 -3.11
C ALA A 141 -1.37 23.07 -4.22
N GLY A 142 -1.49 22.16 -5.17
CA GLY A 142 -0.63 22.03 -6.32
C GLY A 142 -1.35 22.39 -7.63
N PRO A 143 -0.78 22.03 -8.79
CA PRO A 143 -1.29 22.46 -10.10
C PRO A 143 -2.68 21.91 -10.46
N PHE A 144 -3.17 20.88 -9.77
CA PHE A 144 -4.47 20.27 -10.02
C PHE A 144 -5.51 20.62 -8.95
N ASP A 145 -5.15 21.47 -7.97
CA ASP A 145 -5.99 21.80 -6.83
C ASP A 145 -6.54 23.22 -6.93
N PRO A 146 -7.70 23.50 -6.30
CA PRO A 146 -8.13 24.87 -6.04
C PRO A 146 -7.10 25.61 -5.16
N PRO A 147 -6.89 26.92 -5.38
CA PRO A 147 -5.96 27.69 -4.57
C PRO A 147 -6.32 27.67 -3.07
N GLY A 148 -5.30 27.50 -2.22
CA GLY A 148 -5.44 27.58 -0.76
C GLY A 148 -5.96 26.30 -0.08
N VAL A 149 -6.18 25.22 -0.81
CA VAL A 149 -6.50 23.91 -0.21
C VAL A 149 -5.27 23.38 0.51
N PHE A 150 -5.50 22.78 1.67
CA PHE A 150 -4.51 21.96 2.37
C PHE A 150 -5.13 20.62 2.74
N ASP A 151 -4.42 19.54 2.44
CA ASP A 151 -4.83 18.17 2.67
C ASP A 151 -3.97 17.55 3.77
N GLU A 152 -4.54 17.45 4.96
CA GLU A 152 -3.84 16.93 6.15
C GLU A 152 -3.46 15.46 5.98
N LEU A 153 -4.30 14.67 5.30
CA LEU A 153 -4.00 13.26 5.05
C LEU A 153 -2.78 13.11 4.14
N GLU A 154 -2.74 13.84 3.01
CA GLU A 154 -1.59 13.76 2.10
C GLU A 154 -0.29 14.23 2.76
N ALA A 155 -0.36 15.28 3.61
CA ALA A 155 0.79 15.76 4.38
C ALA A 155 1.30 14.67 5.35
N GLU A 156 0.42 13.98 6.05
CA GLU A 156 0.78 12.87 6.93
C GLU A 156 1.36 11.67 6.15
N LEU A 157 0.75 11.31 5.02
CA LEU A 157 1.28 10.27 4.14
C LEU A 157 2.65 10.65 3.57
N SER A 158 2.91 11.93 3.34
CA SER A 158 4.23 12.44 2.95
C SER A 158 5.30 12.06 3.99
N LEU A 159 5.03 12.29 5.27
CA LEU A 159 5.95 11.91 6.35
C LEU A 159 6.23 10.40 6.34
N GLN A 160 5.20 9.58 6.26
CA GLN A 160 5.34 8.12 6.22
C GLN A 160 6.17 7.66 5.01
N ASN A 161 5.89 8.21 3.81
CA ASN A 161 6.60 7.84 2.59
C ASN A 161 8.09 8.23 2.65
N HIS A 162 8.44 9.39 3.22
CA HIS A 162 9.83 9.77 3.45
C HIS A 162 10.54 8.83 4.42
N LEU A 163 9.90 8.45 5.53
CA LEU A 163 10.47 7.49 6.50
C LEU A 163 10.72 6.12 5.86
N VAL A 164 9.75 5.62 5.10
CA VAL A 164 9.87 4.32 4.42
C VAL A 164 10.93 4.37 3.33
N ALA A 165 10.98 5.43 2.51
CA ALA A 165 12.01 5.63 1.49
C ALA A 165 13.41 5.60 2.09
N ALA A 166 13.66 6.40 3.14
CA ALA A 166 14.95 6.41 3.83
C ALA A 166 15.34 5.04 4.40
N ARG A 167 14.37 4.25 4.85
CA ARG A 167 14.63 2.89 5.33
C ARG A 167 14.89 1.92 4.17
N MET A 168 14.17 2.04 3.05
CA MET A 168 14.40 1.26 1.83
C MET A 168 15.81 1.48 1.27
N GLU A 169 16.25 2.74 1.18
CA GLU A 169 17.59 3.10 0.74
C GLU A 169 18.67 2.45 1.63
N ARG A 170 18.54 2.55 2.95
CA ARG A 170 19.49 1.95 3.91
C ARG A 170 19.62 0.43 3.77
N VAL A 171 18.58 -0.27 3.37
CA VAL A 171 18.62 -1.72 3.19
C VAL A 171 18.87 -2.15 1.73
N GLY A 172 19.09 -1.19 0.81
CA GLY A 172 19.45 -1.45 -0.56
C GLY A 172 18.30 -1.92 -1.45
N VAL A 173 17.08 -1.43 -1.24
CA VAL A 173 15.95 -1.61 -2.18
C VAL A 173 16.22 -0.76 -3.42
N GLN A 174 15.96 -1.30 -4.60
CA GLN A 174 15.97 -0.52 -5.84
C GLN A 174 14.73 0.40 -5.85
N LEU A 175 14.91 1.62 -5.36
CA LEU A 175 13.86 2.60 -5.14
C LEU A 175 13.91 3.72 -6.18
N THR A 176 12.74 4.10 -6.67
CA THR A 176 12.49 5.34 -7.41
C THR A 176 11.44 6.13 -6.65
N THR A 177 11.71 7.39 -6.36
CA THR A 177 10.75 8.27 -5.68
C THR A 177 10.35 9.44 -6.59
N ASP A 178 9.09 9.85 -6.49
CA ASP A 178 8.59 11.12 -6.98
C ASP A 178 7.81 11.82 -5.86
N PHE A 179 8.54 12.51 -4.99
CA PHE A 179 7.97 13.35 -3.94
C PHE A 179 7.81 14.74 -4.53
N TYR A 180 6.64 14.96 -5.16
CA TYR A 180 6.43 16.07 -6.09
C TYR A 180 6.12 17.41 -5.43
N GLY A 181 6.13 17.51 -4.08
CA GLY A 181 5.83 18.75 -3.35
C GLY A 181 4.34 19.08 -3.40
N PRO A 182 3.94 20.30 -3.79
CA PRO A 182 2.53 20.67 -3.77
C PRO A 182 1.62 19.74 -4.55
N GLY A 183 0.63 19.19 -3.84
CA GLY A 183 -0.37 18.26 -4.33
C GLY A 183 -1.12 17.59 -3.19
N THR A 184 -2.37 17.25 -3.45
CA THR A 184 -3.33 16.69 -2.50
C THR A 184 -3.67 15.23 -2.80
N HIS A 185 -4.47 14.60 -1.94
CA HIS A 185 -4.88 13.20 -2.03
C HIS A 185 -5.98 13.00 -3.07
N THR A 186 -5.68 13.26 -4.37
CA THR A 186 -6.68 13.30 -5.44
C THR A 186 -6.23 12.59 -6.72
N TRP A 187 -7.22 12.15 -7.51
CA TRP A 187 -7.04 11.36 -8.72
C TRP A 187 -6.07 11.93 -9.75
N PRO A 188 -6.05 13.25 -10.08
CA PRO A 188 -5.14 13.76 -11.11
C PRO A 188 -3.66 13.53 -10.81
N TYR A 189 -3.27 13.56 -9.52
CA TYR A 189 -1.91 13.22 -9.12
C TYR A 189 -1.62 11.74 -9.31
N TRP A 190 -2.52 10.86 -8.86
CA TRP A 190 -2.32 9.41 -8.98
C TRP A 190 -2.27 8.93 -10.43
N GLU A 191 -3.08 9.51 -11.32
CA GLU A 191 -3.03 9.23 -12.75
C GLU A 191 -1.67 9.63 -13.34
N ARG A 192 -1.17 10.83 -13.01
CA ARG A 192 0.16 11.28 -13.41
C ARG A 192 1.24 10.32 -12.93
N GLU A 193 1.20 9.91 -11.67
CA GLU A 193 2.20 9.03 -11.07
C GLU A 193 2.11 7.59 -11.59
N LEU A 194 0.92 7.12 -11.92
CA LEU A 194 0.77 5.87 -12.65
C LEU A 194 1.54 5.93 -13.98
N HIS A 195 1.34 6.97 -14.79
CA HIS A 195 2.04 7.13 -16.05
C HIS A 195 3.57 7.18 -15.88
N ARG A 196 4.07 7.87 -14.86
CA ARG A 196 5.51 7.94 -14.53
C ARG A 196 6.11 6.60 -14.14
N SER A 197 5.38 5.79 -13.40
CA SER A 197 5.83 4.46 -12.95
C SER A 197 5.69 3.36 -14.01
N LEU A 198 4.83 3.54 -15.04
CA LEU A 198 4.59 2.54 -16.09
C LEU A 198 5.85 1.98 -16.73
N PRO A 199 6.89 2.78 -17.10
CA PRO A 199 8.11 2.23 -17.70
C PRO A 199 8.80 1.20 -16.78
N MET A 200 8.82 1.42 -15.46
CA MET A 200 9.37 0.48 -14.49
C MET A 200 8.49 -0.77 -14.37
N LEU A 201 7.19 -0.60 -14.22
CA LEU A 201 6.24 -1.69 -14.10
C LEU A 201 6.25 -2.60 -15.34
N LEU A 202 6.22 -2.00 -16.55
CA LEU A 202 6.24 -2.75 -17.80
C LEU A 202 7.56 -3.49 -18.04
N ARG A 203 8.71 -2.95 -17.60
CA ARG A 203 9.99 -3.70 -17.62
C ARG A 203 9.89 -4.98 -16.78
N GLY A 204 9.26 -4.91 -15.61
CA GLY A 204 9.03 -6.10 -14.76
C GLY A 204 8.21 -7.21 -15.44
N LEU A 205 7.38 -6.85 -16.43
CA LEU A 205 6.59 -7.82 -17.20
C LEU A 205 7.33 -8.43 -18.40
N ARG A 206 8.39 -7.79 -18.90
CA ARG A 206 9.11 -8.20 -20.11
C ARG A 206 10.35 -9.06 -19.83
N GLY A 207 10.89 -9.02 -18.63
CA GLY A 207 12.13 -9.67 -18.19
C GLY A 207 12.08 -11.19 -18.01
#